data_91bc6fddf1f2d389856d43b36b7e8cfb
#
_entry.id   91bc6fddf1f2d389856d43b36b7e8cfb
#
_cell.length_a   1.000
_cell.length_b   1.000
_cell.length_c   1.000
_cell.angle_alpha   90.00
_cell.angle_beta   90.00
_cell.angle_gamma   90.00
#
_symmetry.space_group_name_H-M   'P 1'
#
loop_
_entity.id
_entity.type
_entity.pdbx_description
1 polymer ?
#
loop_
_entity_poly.entity_id
_entity_poly.type
_entity_poly.pdbx_seq_one_letter_code
_entity_poly.pdbx_strand_id
1 'polypeptide(L)'
;LLERSYFPAILGGLWITIKHFIKTLFGQTKVTMQYPEQKWDSALPEWYRGAPTLVKDEHDRERCVACQLCEFICPPRAITIKPAELPGDSQWSKVEKYPEKFDIDMIRCIYCGLCEEVCPEQAIFLRKDYSITGLTRGEMVHDKEKLYELGGVMPGLPQGVTVFLFFGPLEIAAAIVGAQFTDQRDLFADRRFGASE
;
A
#
# COMPACT_ATOMS: atom_id res chain seq x y z
N LEU A 1 -45.98 7.86 -14.49
CA LEU A 1 -45.32 8.64 -15.58
C LEU A 1 -44.13 9.47 -15.08
N LEU A 2 -44.22 10.04 -13.88
CA LEU A 2 -43.11 10.85 -13.28
C LEU A 2 -41.88 10.01 -12.89
N GLU A 3 -42.07 8.74 -12.51
CA GLU A 3 -40.94 7.83 -12.20
C GLU A 3 -40.15 7.39 -13.44
N ARG A 4 -40.73 7.51 -14.64
CA ARG A 4 -40.05 7.25 -15.92
C ARG A 4 -39.38 8.48 -16.53
N SER A 5 -39.56 9.67 -15.93
CA SER A 5 -38.89 10.85 -16.43
C SER A 5 -37.53 11.00 -15.74
N TYR A 6 -36.47 11.21 -16.52
CA TYR A 6 -35.12 11.53 -16.00
C TYR A 6 -35.06 12.90 -15.31
N PHE A 7 -36.11 13.67 -15.35
CA PHE A 7 -36.18 15.02 -14.82
C PHE A 7 -35.90 15.11 -13.30
N PRO A 8 -36.48 14.26 -12.44
CA PRO A 8 -36.12 14.27 -11.00
C PRO A 8 -34.67 13.92 -10.73
N ALA A 9 -34.11 13.00 -11.52
CA ALA A 9 -32.69 12.61 -11.38
C ALA A 9 -31.75 13.75 -11.78
N ILE A 10 -32.07 14.50 -12.84
CA ILE A 10 -31.33 15.67 -13.28
C ILE A 10 -31.37 16.78 -12.21
N LEU A 11 -32.55 17.05 -11.66
CA LEU A 11 -32.69 18.04 -10.58
C LEU A 11 -31.91 17.64 -9.33
N GLY A 12 -31.92 16.34 -8.96
CA GLY A 12 -31.13 15.81 -7.88
C GLY A 12 -29.61 16.00 -8.11
N GLY A 13 -29.14 15.71 -9.30
CA GLY A 13 -27.74 15.93 -9.69
C GLY A 13 -27.33 17.39 -9.65
N LEU A 14 -28.18 18.29 -10.18
CA LEU A 14 -27.95 19.73 -10.11
C LEU A 14 -27.89 20.24 -8.67
N TRP A 15 -28.79 19.76 -7.81
CA TRP A 15 -28.78 20.12 -6.39
C TRP A 15 -27.47 19.74 -5.69
N ILE A 16 -26.94 18.54 -5.95
CA ILE A 16 -25.64 18.10 -5.42
C ILE A 16 -24.52 19.01 -5.91
N THR A 17 -24.51 19.33 -7.20
CA THR A 17 -23.49 20.19 -7.80
C THR A 17 -23.51 21.59 -7.21
N ILE A 18 -24.70 22.20 -7.05
CA ILE A 18 -24.87 23.51 -6.43
C ILE A 18 -24.39 23.50 -4.98
N LYS A 19 -24.72 22.45 -4.22
CA LYS A 19 -24.26 22.30 -2.84
C LYS A 19 -22.74 22.23 -2.75
N HIS A 20 -22.08 21.51 -3.63
CA HIS A 20 -20.62 21.48 -3.69
C HIS A 20 -20.02 22.80 -4.13
N PHE A 21 -20.61 23.46 -5.10
CA PHE A 21 -20.18 24.80 -5.55
C PHE A 21 -20.19 25.81 -4.41
N ILE A 22 -21.31 25.88 -3.67
CA ILE A 22 -21.44 26.79 -2.53
C ILE A 22 -20.42 26.46 -1.44
N LYS A 23 -20.23 25.19 -1.10
CA LYS A 23 -19.20 24.77 -0.12
C LYS A 23 -17.79 25.16 -0.54
N THR A 24 -17.48 25.03 -1.82
CA THR A 24 -16.15 25.41 -2.35
C THR A 24 -15.96 26.92 -2.36
N LEU A 25 -17.01 27.69 -2.69
CA LEU A 25 -16.98 29.15 -2.69
C LEU A 25 -16.71 29.73 -1.28
N PHE A 26 -17.27 29.09 -0.26
CA PHE A 26 -17.02 29.47 1.15
C PHE A 26 -15.75 28.81 1.73
N GLY A 27 -14.91 28.18 0.92
CA GLY A 27 -13.62 27.62 1.33
C GLY A 27 -13.70 26.40 2.28
N GLN A 28 -14.89 25.82 2.45
CA GLN A 28 -15.11 24.68 3.38
C GLN A 28 -14.57 23.34 2.88
N THR A 29 -14.27 23.22 1.59
CA THR A 29 -13.74 21.97 1.01
C THR A 29 -12.57 22.30 0.09
N LYS A 30 -11.36 22.27 0.64
CA LYS A 30 -10.13 22.29 -0.17
C LYS A 30 -9.75 20.86 -0.48
N VAL A 31 -9.94 20.43 -1.72
CA VAL A 31 -9.58 19.07 -2.19
C VAL A 31 -8.15 19.04 -2.75
N THR A 32 -7.64 20.18 -3.14
CA THR A 32 -6.32 20.32 -3.75
C THR A 32 -5.22 20.46 -2.72
N MET A 33 -4.10 19.79 -2.96
CA MET A 33 -2.87 19.91 -2.19
C MET A 33 -1.90 20.84 -2.93
N GLN A 34 -1.27 21.74 -2.22
CA GLN A 34 -0.23 22.62 -2.78
C GLN A 34 1.14 21.96 -2.60
N TYR A 35 1.47 21.05 -3.52
CA TYR A 35 2.79 20.43 -3.56
C TYR A 35 3.82 21.43 -4.13
N PRO A 36 5.05 21.53 -3.59
CA PRO A 36 5.66 20.68 -2.56
C PRO A 36 5.47 21.14 -1.10
N GLU A 37 4.85 22.30 -0.84
CA GLU A 37 4.71 22.88 0.50
C GLU A 37 3.81 22.02 1.40
N GLN A 38 2.82 21.38 0.79
CA GLN A 38 1.93 20.44 1.45
C GLN A 38 2.11 19.04 0.87
N LYS A 39 2.25 18.04 1.74
CA LYS A 39 2.31 16.63 1.35
C LYS A 39 1.21 15.85 2.05
N TRP A 40 0.76 14.78 1.41
CA TRP A 40 -0.30 13.91 1.93
C TRP A 40 0.19 12.85 2.93
N ASP A 41 1.47 12.87 3.32
CA ASP A 41 2.10 11.82 4.13
C ASP A 41 1.29 11.45 5.38
N SER A 42 0.74 12.44 6.09
CA SER A 42 -0.08 12.23 7.28
C SER A 42 -1.54 11.88 6.99
N ALA A 43 -2.01 12.14 5.77
CA ALA A 43 -3.42 11.99 5.39
C ALA A 43 -3.69 10.69 4.62
N LEU A 44 -2.63 9.94 4.24
CA LEU A 44 -2.79 8.69 3.52
C LEU A 44 -3.34 7.59 4.43
N PRO A 45 -4.34 6.83 3.97
CA PRO A 45 -4.86 5.70 4.72
C PRO A 45 -3.80 4.60 4.89
N GLU A 46 -3.99 3.71 5.87
CA GLU A 46 -3.04 2.60 6.14
C GLU A 46 -2.95 1.61 4.97
N TRP A 47 -4.05 1.43 4.25
CA TRP A 47 -4.13 0.56 3.08
C TRP A 47 -3.63 1.20 1.77
N TYR A 48 -2.98 2.37 1.85
CA TYR A 48 -2.42 3.02 0.67
C TYR A 48 -1.29 2.19 0.05
N ARG A 49 -1.36 1.98 -1.26
CA ARG A 49 -0.38 1.20 -2.03
C ARG A 49 0.65 2.12 -2.66
N GLY A 50 1.71 2.43 -1.92
CA GLY A 50 2.86 3.19 -2.45
C GLY A 50 4.02 2.27 -2.84
N ALA A 51 5.26 2.73 -2.66
CA ALA A 51 6.44 2.00 -3.10
C ALA A 51 6.63 0.66 -2.40
N PRO A 52 6.83 -0.44 -3.14
CA PRO A 52 7.24 -1.71 -2.55
C PRO A 52 8.66 -1.62 -1.99
N THR A 53 8.87 -2.18 -0.80
CA THR A 53 10.16 -2.27 -0.11
C THR A 53 10.35 -3.64 0.51
N LEU A 54 11.61 -4.02 0.75
CA LEU A 54 11.95 -5.22 1.48
C LEU A 54 12.19 -4.90 2.96
N VAL A 55 11.82 -5.83 3.83
CA VAL A 55 11.98 -5.69 5.27
C VAL A 55 12.89 -6.76 5.84
N LYS A 56 13.54 -6.41 6.96
CA LYS A 56 14.34 -7.31 7.76
C LYS A 56 13.60 -7.71 9.03
N ASP A 57 14.03 -8.81 9.61
CA ASP A 57 13.60 -9.28 10.92
C ASP A 57 14.21 -8.42 12.05
N GLU A 58 13.72 -8.61 13.29
CA GLU A 58 14.25 -7.99 14.51
C GLU A 58 15.75 -8.30 14.73
N HIS A 59 16.24 -9.37 14.14
CA HIS A 59 17.64 -9.82 14.23
C HIS A 59 18.48 -9.36 13.04
N ASP A 60 18.03 -8.34 12.30
CA ASP A 60 18.69 -7.81 11.07
C ASP A 60 18.82 -8.86 9.93
N ARG A 61 18.05 -9.96 10.00
CA ARG A 61 18.00 -10.98 8.97
C ARG A 61 17.14 -10.54 7.80
N GLU A 62 17.56 -10.78 6.58
CA GLU A 62 16.74 -10.65 5.38
C GLU A 62 15.58 -11.66 5.45
N ARG A 63 14.34 -11.19 5.42
CA ARG A 63 13.17 -12.07 5.45
C ARG A 63 12.93 -12.76 4.11
N CYS A 64 13.44 -12.19 3.03
CA CYS A 64 13.27 -12.73 1.69
C CYS A 64 14.10 -14.00 1.50
N VAL A 65 13.44 -15.10 1.15
CA VAL A 65 14.06 -16.41 0.84
C VAL A 65 14.21 -16.65 -0.66
N ALA A 66 14.11 -15.61 -1.47
CA ALA A 66 14.26 -15.67 -2.94
C ALA A 66 13.38 -16.74 -3.63
N CYS A 67 12.14 -16.93 -3.16
CA CYS A 67 11.20 -17.90 -3.72
C CYS A 67 10.67 -17.51 -5.12
N GLN A 68 10.93 -16.31 -5.60
CA GLN A 68 10.55 -15.74 -6.90
C GLN A 68 9.03 -15.62 -7.16
N LEU A 69 8.17 -15.89 -6.20
CA LEU A 69 6.72 -15.79 -6.39
C LEU A 69 6.28 -14.38 -6.75
N CYS A 70 6.88 -13.35 -6.14
CA CYS A 70 6.57 -11.94 -6.44
C CYS A 70 7.04 -11.53 -7.84
N GLU A 71 8.15 -12.09 -8.35
CA GLU A 71 8.59 -11.89 -9.73
C GLU A 71 7.61 -12.52 -10.72
N PHE A 72 7.17 -13.75 -10.42
CA PHE A 72 6.25 -14.50 -11.29
C PHE A 72 4.88 -13.84 -11.38
N ILE A 73 4.32 -13.39 -10.25
CA ILE A 73 2.97 -12.78 -10.21
C ILE A 73 2.95 -11.36 -10.75
N CYS A 74 4.09 -10.69 -10.89
CA CYS A 74 4.17 -9.28 -11.28
C CYS A 74 3.68 -9.04 -12.71
N PRO A 75 2.52 -8.36 -12.94
CA PRO A 75 1.98 -8.17 -14.29
C PRO A 75 2.94 -7.38 -15.21
N PRO A 76 3.53 -6.24 -14.77
CA PRO A 76 4.46 -5.49 -15.60
C PRO A 76 5.88 -6.06 -15.61
N ARG A 77 6.15 -7.18 -14.92
CA ARG A 77 7.49 -7.77 -14.76
C ARG A 77 8.52 -6.72 -14.32
N ALA A 78 8.17 -5.99 -13.28
CA ALA A 78 9.02 -4.95 -12.71
C ALA A 78 10.06 -5.51 -11.73
N ILE A 79 9.88 -6.74 -11.24
CA ILE A 79 10.72 -7.39 -10.24
C ILE A 79 11.66 -8.38 -10.94
N THR A 80 12.92 -8.38 -10.54
CA THR A 80 13.92 -9.34 -11.00
C THR A 80 14.69 -9.88 -9.81
N ILE A 81 14.69 -11.22 -9.64
CA ILE A 81 15.31 -11.88 -8.50
C ILE A 81 16.34 -12.90 -8.98
N LYS A 82 17.54 -12.83 -8.41
CA LYS A 82 18.56 -13.84 -8.58
C LYS A 82 18.79 -14.57 -7.27
N PRO A 83 18.31 -15.82 -7.13
CA PRO A 83 18.51 -16.59 -5.92
C PRO A 83 19.96 -17.09 -5.79
N ALA A 84 20.44 -17.18 -4.56
CA ALA A 84 21.70 -17.84 -4.21
C ALA A 84 21.52 -18.69 -2.96
N GLU A 85 22.45 -19.63 -2.76
CA GLU A 85 22.49 -20.47 -1.57
C GLU A 85 23.30 -19.80 -0.48
N LEU A 86 22.81 -19.86 0.76
CA LEU A 86 23.55 -19.35 1.90
C LEU A 86 24.76 -20.24 2.20
N PRO A 87 25.95 -19.69 2.47
CA PRO A 87 27.09 -20.44 2.94
C PRO A 87 26.72 -21.21 4.22
N GLY A 88 27.14 -22.47 4.32
CA GLY A 88 26.82 -23.34 5.46
C GLY A 88 27.30 -22.83 6.82
N ASP A 89 28.28 -21.91 6.84
CA ASP A 89 28.83 -21.28 8.05
C ASP A 89 28.01 -20.05 8.52
N SER A 90 26.94 -19.69 7.80
CA SER A 90 26.12 -18.55 8.20
C SER A 90 25.28 -18.84 9.44
N GLN A 91 25.11 -17.84 10.31
CA GLN A 91 24.23 -17.91 11.48
C GLN A 91 22.80 -18.34 11.10
N TRP A 92 22.42 -18.16 9.85
CA TRP A 92 21.07 -18.39 9.28
C TRP A 92 21.03 -19.62 8.38
N SER A 93 21.91 -20.59 8.56
CA SER A 93 22.02 -21.80 7.75
C SER A 93 20.73 -22.64 7.65
N LYS A 94 19.73 -22.40 8.50
CA LYS A 94 18.41 -23.01 8.40
C LYS A 94 17.59 -22.51 7.20
N VAL A 95 17.93 -21.33 6.66
CA VAL A 95 17.35 -20.75 5.46
C VAL A 95 18.28 -21.09 4.30
N GLU A 96 17.86 -21.99 3.41
CA GLU A 96 18.73 -22.49 2.34
C GLU A 96 19.06 -21.45 1.28
N LYS A 97 18.17 -20.48 1.05
CA LYS A 97 18.27 -19.50 -0.05
C LYS A 97 18.07 -18.07 0.41
N TYR A 98 18.77 -17.17 -0.27
CA TYR A 98 18.60 -15.73 -0.11
C TYR A 98 18.67 -15.04 -1.48
N PRO A 99 18.18 -13.80 -1.63
CA PRO A 99 18.33 -13.06 -2.88
C PRO A 99 19.76 -12.50 -2.98
N GLU A 100 20.57 -13.03 -3.91
CA GLU A 100 21.85 -12.41 -4.30
C GLU A 100 21.57 -11.03 -4.92
N LYS A 101 20.55 -10.98 -5.77
CA LYS A 101 20.10 -9.76 -6.41
C LYS A 101 18.58 -9.67 -6.33
N PHE A 102 18.09 -8.49 -5.99
CA PHE A 102 16.67 -8.18 -5.97
C PHE A 102 16.47 -6.75 -6.45
N ASP A 103 15.96 -6.61 -7.65
CA ASP A 103 15.73 -5.29 -8.26
C ASP A 103 14.25 -5.07 -8.51
N ILE A 104 13.80 -3.84 -8.26
CA ILE A 104 12.46 -3.40 -8.66
C ILE A 104 12.59 -2.15 -9.55
N ASP A 105 12.11 -2.26 -10.79
CA ASP A 105 11.99 -1.10 -11.69
C ASP A 105 10.74 -0.30 -11.30
N MET A 106 10.92 0.80 -10.56
CA MET A 106 9.84 1.64 -10.06
C MET A 106 9.06 2.36 -11.17
N ILE A 107 9.67 2.52 -12.36
CA ILE A 107 8.97 3.10 -13.53
C ILE A 107 7.99 2.09 -14.14
N ARG A 108 8.32 0.80 -14.09
CA ARG A 108 7.43 -0.26 -14.57
C ARG A 108 6.38 -0.64 -13.54
N CYS A 109 6.68 -0.48 -12.26
CA CYS A 109 5.80 -0.85 -11.17
C CYS A 109 4.47 -0.09 -11.26
N ILE A 110 3.34 -0.81 -11.20
CA ILE A 110 1.98 -0.24 -11.19
C ILE A 110 1.39 -0.17 -9.77
N TYR A 111 2.19 -0.47 -8.76
CA TYR A 111 1.81 -0.40 -7.33
C TYR A 111 0.54 -1.20 -6.99
N CYS A 112 0.33 -2.33 -7.66
CA CYS A 112 -0.88 -3.16 -7.51
C CYS A 112 -0.96 -3.94 -6.20
N GLY A 113 0.19 -4.20 -5.52
CA GLY A 113 0.24 -4.93 -4.25
C GLY A 113 0.28 -6.45 -4.37
N LEU A 114 0.19 -7.04 -5.56
CA LEU A 114 0.20 -8.49 -5.73
C LEU A 114 1.48 -9.16 -5.19
N CYS A 115 2.61 -8.46 -5.22
CA CYS A 115 3.88 -8.96 -4.66
C CYS A 115 3.82 -9.09 -3.14
N GLU A 116 3.12 -8.20 -2.44
CA GLU A 116 2.89 -8.28 -0.99
C GLU A 116 1.94 -9.43 -0.66
N GLU A 117 0.84 -9.54 -1.41
CA GLU A 117 -0.19 -10.55 -1.17
C GLU A 117 0.33 -11.99 -1.37
N VAL A 118 1.24 -12.21 -2.34
CA VAL A 118 1.77 -13.54 -2.66
C VAL A 118 2.95 -13.96 -1.79
N CYS A 119 3.56 -13.05 -1.04
CA CYS A 119 4.79 -13.32 -0.29
C CYS A 119 4.53 -14.19 0.96
N PRO A 120 4.98 -15.45 1.01
CA PRO A 120 4.76 -16.33 2.16
C PRO A 120 5.53 -15.88 3.40
N GLU A 121 6.71 -15.26 3.21
CA GLU A 121 7.59 -14.78 4.28
C GLU A 121 7.29 -13.36 4.70
N GLN A 122 6.31 -12.70 4.07
CA GLN A 122 5.99 -11.30 4.34
C GLN A 122 7.24 -10.42 4.33
N ALA A 123 8.07 -10.62 3.31
CA ALA A 123 9.34 -9.93 3.15
C ALA A 123 9.23 -8.63 2.35
N ILE A 124 8.13 -8.45 1.62
CA ILE A 124 7.88 -7.28 0.78
C ILE A 124 6.59 -6.60 1.22
N PHE A 125 6.63 -5.29 1.40
CA PHE A 125 5.49 -4.46 1.80
C PHE A 125 5.39 -3.21 0.96
N LEU A 126 4.17 -2.71 0.77
CA LEU A 126 3.93 -1.43 0.14
C LEU A 126 3.89 -0.33 1.20
N ARG A 127 4.78 0.65 1.06
CA ARG A 127 4.84 1.82 1.95
C ARG A 127 3.88 2.92 1.49
N LYS A 128 3.79 3.98 2.28
CA LYS A 128 3.00 5.16 1.93
C LYS A 128 3.74 6.14 1.00
N ASP A 129 4.96 5.79 0.57
CA ASP A 129 5.77 6.65 -0.30
C ASP A 129 5.18 6.70 -1.71
N TYR A 130 4.76 7.88 -2.13
CA TYR A 130 4.15 8.13 -3.44
C TYR A 130 4.99 9.04 -4.35
N SER A 131 5.94 9.79 -3.79
CA SER A 131 6.77 10.73 -4.54
C SER A 131 8.16 10.17 -4.83
N ILE A 132 8.20 9.06 -5.58
CA ILE A 132 9.46 8.43 -5.99
C ILE A 132 9.91 9.13 -7.26
N THR A 133 11.05 9.80 -7.16
CA THR A 133 11.64 10.56 -8.27
C THR A 133 13.11 10.23 -8.42
N GLY A 134 13.62 10.31 -9.64
CA GLY A 134 15.02 10.13 -9.96
C GLY A 134 15.37 10.94 -11.20
N LEU A 135 16.62 11.35 -11.34
CA LEU A 135 17.10 12.09 -12.50
C LEU A 135 17.39 11.17 -13.68
N THR A 136 17.73 9.92 -13.38
CA THR A 136 18.06 8.92 -14.38
C THR A 136 17.18 7.68 -14.23
N ARG A 137 17.02 6.92 -15.32
CA ARG A 137 16.31 5.65 -15.28
C ARG A 137 16.97 4.64 -14.34
N GLY A 138 18.30 4.66 -14.24
CA GLY A 138 19.06 3.77 -13.35
C GLY A 138 18.73 3.98 -11.88
N GLU A 139 18.54 5.22 -11.46
CA GLU A 139 18.14 5.57 -10.08
C GLU A 139 16.74 5.06 -9.69
N MET A 140 15.89 4.87 -10.70
CA MET A 140 14.55 4.36 -10.53
C MET A 140 14.48 2.83 -10.48
N VAL A 141 15.59 2.15 -10.71
CA VAL A 141 15.74 0.72 -10.42
C VAL A 141 16.28 0.62 -8.99
N HIS A 142 15.41 0.25 -8.08
CA HIS A 142 15.78 0.07 -6.69
C HIS A 142 16.38 -1.32 -6.51
N ASP A 143 17.66 -1.35 -6.15
CA ASP A 143 18.39 -2.56 -5.81
C ASP A 143 18.04 -3.09 -4.41
N LYS A 144 18.54 -4.26 -4.09
CA LYS A 144 18.29 -4.94 -2.82
C LYS A 144 18.65 -4.07 -1.61
N GLU A 145 19.78 -3.40 -1.66
CA GLU A 145 20.29 -2.58 -0.55
C GLU A 145 19.37 -1.39 -0.28
N LYS A 146 19.02 -0.66 -1.32
CA LYS A 146 18.10 0.46 -1.24
C LYS A 146 16.71 0.04 -0.78
N LEU A 147 16.23 -1.13 -1.20
CA LEU A 147 14.93 -1.64 -0.77
C LEU A 147 14.90 -1.98 0.72
N TYR A 148 15.98 -2.54 1.28
CA TYR A 148 16.09 -2.80 2.72
C TYR A 148 16.32 -1.53 3.53
N GLU A 149 17.07 -0.56 3.01
CA GLU A 149 17.24 0.74 3.66
C GLU A 149 15.89 1.47 3.81
N LEU A 150 15.09 1.47 2.76
CA LEU A 150 13.77 2.07 2.77
C LEU A 150 12.76 1.29 3.63
N GLY A 151 12.84 -0.03 3.64
CA GLY A 151 11.91 -0.90 4.36
C GLY A 151 12.16 -0.96 5.87
N GLY A 152 13.44 -0.95 6.25
CA GLY A 152 13.84 -1.05 7.65
C GLY A 152 13.55 -2.40 8.30
N VAL A 153 13.47 -2.39 9.62
CA VAL A 153 13.16 -3.58 10.44
C VAL A 153 11.67 -3.58 10.77
N MET A 154 10.97 -4.66 10.47
CA MET A 154 9.59 -4.88 10.90
C MET A 154 9.54 -6.07 11.85
N PRO A 155 8.91 -5.92 13.03
CA PRO A 155 8.64 -7.05 13.90
C PRO A 155 7.81 -8.08 13.14
N GLY A 156 8.17 -9.35 13.25
CA GLY A 156 7.42 -10.45 12.64
C GLY A 156 5.98 -10.45 13.16
N LEU A 157 5.01 -10.65 12.27
CA LEU A 157 3.67 -11.01 12.72
C LEU A 157 3.77 -12.28 13.56
N PRO A 158 3.03 -12.37 14.71
CA PRO A 158 3.06 -13.56 15.54
C PRO A 158 2.77 -14.79 14.68
N GLN A 159 3.69 -15.76 14.71
CA GLN A 159 3.55 -17.01 13.98
C GLN A 159 2.26 -17.68 14.44
N GLY A 160 1.25 -17.74 13.58
CA GLY A 160 -0.06 -18.30 13.89
C GLY A 160 -1.23 -17.55 13.26
N VAL A 161 -1.02 -16.36 12.75
CA VAL A 161 -2.03 -15.71 11.90
C VAL A 161 -1.83 -16.20 10.47
N THR A 162 -2.06 -17.49 10.27
CA THR A 162 -2.26 -18.04 8.93
C THR A 162 -3.47 -17.30 8.37
N VAL A 163 -3.28 -16.63 7.23
CA VAL A 163 -4.35 -15.98 6.48
C VAL A 163 -5.32 -17.05 5.95
N PHE A 164 -6.07 -17.66 6.86
CA PHE A 164 -7.29 -18.41 6.55
C PHE A 164 -8.50 -17.46 6.55
N LEU A 165 -8.36 -16.29 5.91
CA LEU A 165 -9.45 -15.32 5.81
C LEU A 165 -10.38 -15.58 4.62
N PHE A 166 -10.31 -16.77 3.98
CA PHE A 166 -11.27 -17.07 2.93
C PHE A 166 -12.29 -18.16 3.24
N PHE A 167 -12.16 -18.94 4.33
CA PHE A 167 -13.17 -19.91 4.74
C PHE A 167 -13.16 -20.14 6.26
N GLY A 168 -13.59 -19.16 7.03
CA GLY A 168 -13.88 -19.34 8.46
C GLY A 168 -15.39 -19.46 8.71
N PRO A 169 -15.83 -20.23 9.72
CA PRO A 169 -17.24 -20.38 10.00
C PRO A 169 -17.90 -19.03 10.39
N LEU A 170 -19.17 -18.95 10.12
CA LEU A 170 -20.05 -17.77 10.17
C LEU A 170 -19.98 -16.93 11.47
N GLU A 171 -19.35 -17.43 12.53
CA GLU A 171 -19.30 -16.74 13.83
C GLU A 171 -18.27 -15.60 13.90
N ILE A 172 -17.20 -15.62 13.06
CA ILE A 172 -16.22 -14.52 13.01
C ILE A 172 -16.76 -13.33 12.22
N ALA A 173 -17.69 -13.56 11.29
CA ALA A 173 -18.36 -12.51 10.55
C ALA A 173 -19.22 -11.59 11.47
N ALA A 174 -19.75 -12.10 12.57
CA ALA A 174 -20.56 -11.32 13.50
C ALA A 174 -19.71 -10.36 14.37
N ALA A 175 -18.46 -10.68 14.65
CA ALA A 175 -17.56 -9.82 15.41
C ALA A 175 -16.97 -8.67 14.54
N ILE A 176 -16.85 -8.88 13.22
CA ILE A 176 -16.38 -7.86 12.28
C ILE A 176 -17.53 -6.92 11.87
N VAL A 177 -18.76 -7.41 11.83
CA VAL A 177 -19.97 -6.59 11.54
C VAL A 177 -20.34 -5.70 12.73
N GLY A 178 -19.87 -6.02 13.96
CA GLY A 178 -20.04 -5.17 15.13
C GLY A 178 -19.08 -3.97 15.21
N ALA A 179 -17.99 -3.98 14.44
CA ALA A 179 -17.18 -2.79 14.21
C ALA A 179 -17.94 -1.94 13.16
N GLN A 180 -18.64 -0.94 13.67
CA GLN A 180 -19.46 0.00 12.93
C GLN A 180 -18.78 0.40 11.61
N PHE A 181 -19.42 0.00 10.53
CA PHE A 181 -19.18 0.56 9.20
C PHE A 181 -19.67 2.03 9.28
N THR A 182 -18.83 2.88 9.85
CA THR A 182 -19.04 4.32 9.76
C THR A 182 -18.94 4.66 8.28
N ASP A 183 -20.03 5.17 7.77
CA ASP A 183 -20.22 5.58 6.38
C ASP A 183 -18.99 6.32 5.89
N GLN A 184 -18.41 5.90 4.76
CA GLN A 184 -17.26 6.57 4.11
C GLN A 184 -17.46 8.08 3.92
N ARG A 185 -18.68 8.57 4.06
CA ARG A 185 -19.03 9.99 3.99
C ARG A 185 -18.57 10.78 5.21
N ASP A 186 -18.44 10.13 6.38
CA ASP A 186 -18.02 10.80 7.61
C ASP A 186 -16.48 10.95 7.69
N LEU A 187 -15.72 10.08 7.02
CA LEU A 187 -14.26 10.15 6.94
C LEU A 187 -13.76 11.40 6.17
N PHE A 188 -14.57 11.95 5.28
CA PHE A 188 -14.25 13.19 4.56
C PHE A 188 -14.81 14.45 5.24
N ALA A 189 -15.75 14.31 6.19
CA ALA A 189 -16.40 15.45 6.84
C ALA A 189 -15.62 16.01 8.03
N ASP A 190 -14.77 15.21 8.70
CA ASP A 190 -14.14 15.60 9.99
C ASP A 190 -12.66 15.99 9.90
N ARG A 191 -12.11 16.17 8.70
CA ARG A 191 -10.76 16.73 8.55
C ARG A 191 -10.81 18.25 8.49
N ARG A 192 -11.04 18.87 9.64
CA ARG A 192 -10.58 20.23 9.89
C ARG A 192 -9.06 20.20 9.92
N PHE A 193 -8.43 20.69 8.88
CA PHE A 193 -7.02 21.03 8.95
C PHE A 193 -6.86 22.08 10.08
N GLY A 194 -6.31 21.63 11.19
CA GLY A 194 -5.88 22.54 12.24
C GLY A 194 -4.85 23.49 11.65
N ALA A 195 -5.22 24.76 11.51
CA ALA A 195 -4.28 25.82 11.38
C ALA A 195 -3.51 25.90 12.70
N SER A 196 -2.27 25.44 12.71
CA SER A 196 -1.29 25.78 13.73
C SER A 196 -0.51 26.98 13.26
N GLU A 197 -0.55 28.02 14.07
CA GLU A 197 0.24 29.24 14.01
C GLU A 197 1.73 29.00 13.78
#